data_6e384a6dc27a89a5be8efc3b99f969a1
#
_entry.id   6e384a6dc27a89a5be8efc3b99f969a1
#
_cell.length_a   1.000
_cell.length_b   1.000
_cell.length_c   1.000
_cell.angle_alpha   90.00
_cell.angle_beta   90.00
_cell.angle_gamma   90.00
#
_symmetry.space_group_name_H-M   'P 1'
#
loop_
_entity.id
_entity.type
_entity.pdbx_description
1 polymer ?
#
loop_
_entity_poly.entity_id
_entity_poly.type
_entity_poly.pdbx_seq_one_letter_code
_entity_poly.pdbx_strand_id
1 'polypeptide(L)' 'MRKLIQGKRRLILETPCVIHGRPLVAEVEASGVALREKGRRTKLNISWAQIHNRAAEIAAERAREARRHRIK' A
#
# COMPACT_ATOMS: atom_id res chain seq x y z
N MET A 1 -3.73 -16.65 6.96
CA MET A 1 -3.97 -16.42 5.96
C MET A 1 -3.64 -17.32 5.01
N ARG A 2 -4.02 -17.73 4.38
CA ARG A 2 -3.82 -18.65 3.62
C ARG A 2 -3.16 -18.42 2.46
N LYS A 3 -2.67 -19.07 1.95
CA LYS A 3 -2.01 -18.97 0.93
C LYS A 3 -2.57 -18.49 -0.08
N LEU A 4 -2.74 -17.59 -0.17
CA LEU A 4 -3.40 -17.12 -1.03
C LEU A 4 -2.91 -17.31 -2.26
N ILE A 5 -2.05 -17.13 -2.56
CA ILE A 5 -1.63 -17.20 -3.70
C ILE A 5 -0.75 -18.06 -4.15
N GLN A 6 -0.97 -18.77 -4.85
CA GLN A 6 -0.14 -19.60 -5.27
C GLN A 6 0.42 -19.03 -6.42
N GLY A 7 0.82 -18.01 -6.47
CA GLY A 7 1.54 -17.53 -7.47
C GLY A 7 0.97 -17.04 -8.71
N LYS A 8 0.11 -17.61 -9.28
CA LYS A 8 -0.40 -17.15 -10.45
C LYS A 8 -1.50 -16.21 -10.34
N ARG A 9 -2.19 -16.15 -9.33
CA ARG A 9 -3.27 -15.30 -9.24
C ARG A 9 -2.91 -13.95 -8.79
N ARG A 10 -3.54 -12.94 -9.20
CA ARG A 10 -3.28 -11.62 -8.72
C ARG A 10 -4.63 -10.99 -8.51
N LEU A 11 -4.74 -10.19 -7.49
CA LEU A 11 -5.99 -9.54 -7.17
C LEU A 11 -5.86 -8.09 -7.61
N ILE A 12 -6.78 -7.62 -8.40
CA ILE A 12 -6.73 -6.25 -8.89
C ILE A 12 -7.87 -5.46 -8.27
N LEU A 13 -7.53 -4.36 -7.60
CA LEU A 13 -8.52 -3.56 -6.94
C LEU A 13 -8.43 -2.10 -7.34
N GLU A 14 -9.57 -1.50 -7.60
CA GLU A 14 -9.57 -0.10 -7.90
C GLU A 14 -9.89 0.54 -6.56
N THR A 15 -9.01 1.30 -6.01
CA THR A 15 -9.19 1.85 -4.67
C THR A 15 -9.91 3.18 -4.73
N PRO A 16 -10.44 3.66 -3.61
CA PRO A 16 -11.07 4.97 -3.58
C PRO A 16 -10.06 6.11 -3.50
N CYS A 17 -8.79 5.78 -3.45
CA CYS A 17 -7.77 6.81 -3.35
C CYS A 17 -7.55 7.44 -4.72
N VAL A 18 -7.58 8.74 -4.80
CA VAL A 18 -7.43 9.44 -6.06
C VAL A 18 -6.10 10.17 -6.10
N ILE A 19 -5.31 9.89 -7.13
CA ILE A 19 -4.01 10.52 -7.28
C ILE A 19 -4.01 11.23 -8.63
N HIS A 20 -3.73 12.48 -8.64
CA HIS A 20 -3.71 13.28 -9.87
C HIS A 20 -5.03 13.15 -10.63
N GLY A 21 -6.13 13.13 -9.89
CA GLY A 21 -7.43 13.05 -10.53
C GLY A 21 -7.83 11.67 -11.04
N ARG A 22 -7.03 10.64 -10.77
CA ARG A 22 -7.35 9.30 -11.23
C ARG A 22 -7.36 8.32 -10.08
N PRO A 23 -8.25 7.37 -10.09
CA PRO A 23 -8.26 6.37 -9.03
C PRO A 23 -6.99 5.55 -9.07
N LEU A 24 -6.52 5.14 -7.92
CA LEU A 24 -5.33 4.33 -7.83
C LEU A 24 -5.75 2.88 -7.90
N VAL A 25 -5.09 2.12 -8.75
CA VAL A 25 -5.37 0.70 -8.90
C VAL A 25 -4.25 -0.11 -8.30
N ALA A 26 -4.58 -1.06 -7.47
CA ALA A 26 -3.58 -1.90 -6.83
C ALA A 26 -3.68 -3.33 -7.35
N GLU A 27 -2.55 -3.92 -7.71
CA GLU A 27 -2.51 -5.31 -8.12
C GLU A 27 -1.73 -6.04 -7.06
N VAL A 28 -2.39 -6.91 -6.34
CA VAL A 28 -1.79 -7.62 -5.22
C VAL A 28 -1.29 -8.98 -5.68
N GLU A 29 -0.02 -9.27 -5.43
CA GLU A 29 0.56 -10.53 -5.80
C GLU A 29 1.37 -11.10 -4.65
N ALA A 30 1.86 -12.30 -4.83
CA ALA A 30 2.66 -12.93 -3.79
C ALA A 30 3.90 -12.13 -3.45
N SER A 31 4.50 -11.47 -4.42
CA SER A 31 5.73 -10.74 -4.18
C SER A 31 5.53 -9.32 -3.66
N GLY A 32 4.35 -8.80 -3.77
CA GLY A 32 4.10 -7.43 -3.32
C GLY A 32 2.90 -6.83 -4.01
N VAL A 33 2.94 -5.53 -4.17
CA VAL A 33 1.82 -4.81 -4.75
C VAL A 33 2.33 -3.89 -5.85
N ALA A 34 1.63 -3.83 -6.95
CA ALA A 34 1.95 -2.90 -8.01
C ALA A 34 0.84 -1.86 -8.01
N LEU A 35 1.20 -0.59 -8.01
CA LEU A 35 0.24 0.49 -7.99
C LEU A 35 0.32 1.28 -9.27
N ARG A 36 -0.81 1.68 -9.79
CA ARG A 36 -0.80 2.53 -10.98
C ARG A 36 -2.06 3.39 -10.96
N GLU A 37 -2.03 4.48 -11.67
CA GLU A 37 -3.19 5.33 -11.80
C GLU A 37 -4.06 4.71 -12.89
N LYS A 38 -5.33 4.69 -12.68
CA LYS A 38 -6.23 4.08 -13.63
C LYS A 38 -6.02 4.69 -15.00
N GLY A 39 -5.91 3.86 -15.99
CA GLY A 39 -5.70 4.33 -17.34
C GLY A 39 -4.26 4.56 -17.73
N ARG A 40 -3.32 4.45 -16.79
CA ARG A 40 -1.95 4.62 -17.12
C ARG A 40 -1.25 3.31 -17.08
N ARG A 41 -0.18 3.17 -17.83
CA ARG A 41 0.53 1.92 -17.86
C ARG A 41 1.65 1.82 -16.86
N THR A 42 2.17 2.94 -16.42
CA THR A 42 3.29 2.92 -15.50
C THR A 42 2.89 2.34 -14.17
N LYS A 43 3.62 1.36 -13.70
CA LYS A 43 3.33 0.75 -12.41
C LYS A 43 4.46 0.99 -11.45
N LEU A 44 4.12 1.18 -10.20
CA LEU A 44 5.12 1.35 -9.16
C LEU A 44 5.02 0.13 -8.30
N ASN A 45 6.10 -0.63 -8.22
CA ASN A 45 6.09 -1.87 -7.45
C ASN A 45 6.66 -1.70 -6.07
N ILE A 46 6.05 -2.35 -5.11
CA ILE A 46 6.54 -2.28 -3.75
C ILE A 46 6.43 -3.67 -3.15
N SER A 47 7.46 -4.14 -2.50
CA SER A 47 7.45 -5.47 -1.93
C SER A 47 6.73 -5.48 -0.60
N TRP A 48 6.37 -6.66 -0.13
CA TRP A 48 5.70 -6.75 1.16
C TRP A 48 6.58 -6.23 2.28
N ALA A 49 7.87 -6.47 2.20
CA ALA A 49 8.78 -5.98 3.23
C ALA A 49 8.83 -4.46 3.25
N GLN A 50 8.80 -3.84 2.08
CA GLN A 50 8.81 -2.39 2.01
C GLN A 50 7.52 -1.82 2.55
N ILE A 51 6.41 -2.48 2.27
CA ILE A 51 5.12 -2.04 2.78
C ILE A 51 5.14 -2.09 4.30
N HIS A 52 5.64 -3.18 4.85
CA HIS A 52 5.70 -3.34 6.29
C HIS A 52 6.60 -2.26 6.91
N ASN A 53 7.75 -2.02 6.32
CA ASN A 53 8.66 -1.03 6.86
C ASN A 53 8.05 0.36 6.85
N ARG A 54 7.38 0.69 5.76
CA ARG A 54 6.76 2.01 5.69
C ARG A 54 5.62 2.12 6.68
N ALA A 55 4.85 1.08 6.85
CA ALA A 55 3.75 1.09 7.80
C ALA A 55 4.29 1.27 9.22
N ALA A 56 5.42 0.63 9.51
CA ALA A 56 6.02 0.78 10.82
C ALA A 56 6.51 2.21 11.06
N GLU A 57 7.03 2.85 10.04
CA GLU A 57 7.47 4.23 10.16
C GLU A 57 6.28 5.14 10.43
N ILE A 58 5.21 4.93 9.73
CA ILE A 58 4.03 5.73 9.92
C ILE A 58 3.46 5.54 11.32
N ALA A 59 3.45 4.30 11.79
CA ALA A 59 2.95 4.01 13.12
C ALA A 59 3.81 4.69 14.18
N ALA A 60 5.11 4.71 13.98
CA ALA A 60 6.01 5.35 14.92
C ALA A 60 5.79 6.86 14.94
N GLU A 61 5.54 7.44 13.77
CA GLU A 61 5.27 8.86 13.71
C GLU A 61 3.99 9.21 14.42
N ARG A 62 2.97 8.41 14.24
CA ARG A 62 1.71 8.66 14.90
C ARG A 62 1.84 8.54 16.40
N ALA A 63 2.61 7.58 16.85
CA ALA A 63 2.82 7.40 18.27
C ALA A 63 3.53 8.60 18.87
N ARG A 64 4.48 9.14 18.14
CA ARG A 64 5.19 10.29 18.63
C ARG A 64 4.29 11.51 18.70
N GLU A 65 3.47 11.69 17.70
CA GLU A 65 2.55 12.77 17.70
C GLU A 65 1.54 12.66 18.81
N ALA A 66 1.05 11.50 19.08
CA ALA A 66 0.10 11.28 20.15
C ALA A 66 0.72 11.65 21.47
N ARG A 67 2.00 11.30 21.65
CA ARG A 67 2.62 11.63 22.88
C ARG A 67 2.79 13.08 23.00
N ARG A 68 3.11 13.76 21.95
CA ARG A 68 3.32 15.14 22.03
C ARG A 68 2.06 15.82 22.38
N HIS A 69 0.97 15.40 21.86
CA HIS A 69 -0.26 16.02 22.19
C HIS A 69 -0.70 15.77 23.61
N ARG A 70 -0.30 14.66 24.16
CA ARG A 70 -0.71 14.37 25.45
C ARG A 70 -0.06 15.19 26.44
N ILE A 71 1.03 15.63 26.25
CA ILE A 71 1.71 16.36 27.18
C ILE A 71 1.24 17.65 27.16
N LYS A 72 0.83 18.20 27.80
CA LYS A 72 0.31 19.41 27.76
C LYS A 72 0.59 20.05 28.64
#